data_573130e12c2c5d34082316bb575faa1a
#
_entry.id   573130e12c2c5d34082316bb575faa1a
#
_cell.length_a   1.000
_cell.length_b   1.000
_cell.length_c   1.000
_cell.angle_alpha   90.00
_cell.angle_beta   90.00
_cell.angle_gamma   90.00
#
_symmetry.space_group_name_H-M   'P 1'
#
loop_
_entity.id
_entity.type
_entity.pdbx_description
1 polymer ?
#
loop_
_entity_poly.entity_id
_entity_poly.type
_entity_poly.pdbx_seq_one_letter_code
_entity_poly.pdbx_strand_id
1 'polypeptide(L)'
;MNQYKEKMTNVLLIDEVQMCPQFELAINSIYAKGIYDIYITGSNAFLLSSDLATLFTGRTMEIKVYPFSFKEYLTYYKITDGYDDAFDQYVKTGGMPGAYVYKTENRQYDYVRDVYSTIIIRDLVEKYKIRNKLEFTNI
;
A
#
# COMPACT_ATOMS: atom_id res chain seq x y z
N MET A 1 1.16 -26.12 -5.30
CA MET A 1 0.91 -26.25 -6.76
C MET A 1 2.00 -25.51 -7.47
N ASN A 2 2.75 -26.19 -8.33
CA ASN A 2 3.83 -25.53 -9.06
C ASN A 2 3.23 -24.90 -10.33
N GLN A 3 3.07 -23.57 -10.35
CA GLN A 3 2.55 -22.83 -11.51
C GLN A 3 3.67 -22.35 -12.44
N TYR A 4 4.92 -22.80 -12.23
CA TYR A 4 6.04 -22.43 -13.06
C TYR A 4 5.85 -22.87 -14.51
N LYS A 5 6.09 -21.95 -15.43
CA LYS A 5 6.05 -22.23 -16.88
C LYS A 5 7.45 -21.96 -17.47
N GLU A 6 8.05 -22.99 -18.04
CA GLU A 6 9.31 -22.89 -18.76
C GLU A 6 9.14 -21.96 -19.99
N LYS A 7 10.09 -21.09 -20.25
CA LYS A 7 10.09 -20.09 -21.35
C LYS A 7 9.10 -18.92 -21.23
N MET A 8 8.48 -18.71 -20.08
CA MET A 8 7.69 -17.51 -19.79
C MET A 8 8.28 -16.74 -18.62
N THR A 9 8.10 -15.42 -18.60
CA THR A 9 8.38 -14.64 -17.40
C THR A 9 7.41 -15.05 -16.29
N ASN A 10 7.93 -15.62 -15.22
CA ASN A 10 7.13 -15.97 -14.06
C ASN A 10 7.18 -14.82 -13.08
N VAL A 11 6.03 -14.27 -12.70
CA VAL A 11 5.91 -13.17 -11.75
C VAL A 11 5.40 -13.70 -10.42
N LEU A 12 6.08 -13.34 -9.34
CA LEU A 12 5.67 -13.63 -7.98
C LEU A 12 5.31 -12.32 -7.26
N LEU A 13 4.04 -12.19 -6.90
CA LEU A 13 3.54 -11.04 -6.14
C LEU A 13 3.28 -11.50 -4.71
N ILE A 14 3.90 -10.84 -3.73
CA ILE A 14 3.74 -11.13 -2.32
C ILE A 14 3.34 -9.84 -1.61
N ASP A 15 2.13 -9.84 -1.06
CA ASP A 15 1.57 -8.70 -0.36
C ASP A 15 1.80 -8.83 1.14
N GLU A 16 2.07 -7.70 1.81
CA GLU A 16 2.25 -7.59 3.26
C GLU A 16 3.28 -8.58 3.81
N VAL A 17 4.48 -8.60 3.22
CA VAL A 17 5.55 -9.58 3.55
C VAL A 17 5.90 -9.63 5.04
N GLN A 18 5.75 -8.52 5.76
CA GLN A 18 6.03 -8.46 7.20
C GLN A 18 5.12 -9.35 8.05
N MET A 19 4.00 -9.82 7.47
CA MET A 19 3.11 -10.76 8.15
C MET A 19 3.68 -12.19 8.19
N CYS A 20 4.74 -12.46 7.42
CA CYS A 20 5.40 -13.78 7.39
C CYS A 20 6.75 -13.70 8.11
N PRO A 21 6.92 -14.35 9.27
CA PRO A 21 8.22 -14.42 9.94
C PRO A 21 9.26 -15.05 9.02
N GLN A 22 10.48 -14.48 9.02
CA GLN A 22 11.62 -14.98 8.23
C GLN A 22 11.37 -15.02 6.72
N PHE A 23 10.47 -14.15 6.21
CA PHE A 23 10.16 -14.08 4.77
C PHE A 23 11.42 -13.83 3.93
N GLU A 24 12.42 -13.15 4.48
CA GLU A 24 13.68 -12.82 3.81
C GLU A 24 14.43 -14.08 3.35
N LEU A 25 14.43 -15.13 4.17
CA LEU A 25 15.04 -16.41 3.81
C LEU A 25 14.32 -17.08 2.66
N ALA A 26 13.00 -17.03 2.68
CA ALA A 26 12.16 -17.57 1.60
C ALA A 26 12.37 -16.81 0.29
N ILE A 27 12.35 -15.48 0.35
CA ILE A 27 12.57 -14.62 -0.83
C ILE A 27 13.96 -14.85 -1.41
N ASN A 28 15.02 -14.86 -0.59
CA ASN A 28 16.38 -15.12 -1.07
C ASN A 28 16.50 -16.51 -1.72
N SER A 29 15.84 -17.53 -1.15
CA SER A 29 15.84 -18.88 -1.72
C SER A 29 15.12 -18.93 -3.09
N ILE A 30 14.02 -18.20 -3.24
CA ILE A 30 13.29 -18.12 -4.51
C ILE A 30 14.07 -17.30 -5.54
N TYR A 31 14.64 -16.17 -5.12
CA TYR A 31 15.47 -15.31 -5.96
C TYR A 31 16.70 -16.06 -6.53
N ALA A 32 17.36 -16.88 -5.71
CA ALA A 32 18.51 -17.67 -6.11
C ALA A 32 18.21 -18.66 -7.26
N LYS A 33 16.93 -19.03 -7.47
CA LYS A 33 16.53 -19.89 -8.58
C LYS A 33 16.56 -19.18 -9.93
N GLY A 34 16.51 -17.84 -9.95
CA GLY A 34 16.60 -17.03 -11.17
C GLY A 34 15.46 -17.22 -12.18
N ILE A 35 14.29 -17.67 -11.73
CA ILE A 35 13.15 -18.01 -12.60
C ILE A 35 11.91 -17.18 -12.35
N TYR A 36 11.97 -16.21 -11.41
CA TYR A 36 10.86 -15.34 -11.04
C TYR A 36 11.29 -13.89 -11.02
N ASP A 37 10.44 -13.02 -11.54
CA ASP A 37 10.42 -11.61 -11.20
C ASP A 37 9.60 -11.47 -9.92
N ILE A 38 10.22 -10.98 -8.84
CA ILE A 38 9.61 -10.97 -7.52
C ILE A 38 9.24 -9.54 -7.15
N TYR A 39 7.97 -9.32 -6.85
CA TYR A 39 7.44 -8.07 -6.33
C TYR A 39 6.91 -8.32 -4.92
N ILE A 40 7.36 -7.51 -3.97
CA ILE A 40 6.91 -7.57 -2.59
C ILE A 40 6.31 -6.24 -2.19
N THR A 41 5.27 -6.27 -1.38
CA THR A 41 4.72 -5.08 -0.72
C THR A 41 4.80 -5.22 0.79
N GLY A 42 4.71 -4.11 1.47
CA GLY A 42 4.65 -4.07 2.92
C GLY A 42 4.48 -2.64 3.43
N SER A 43 4.26 -2.47 4.74
CA SER A 43 4.17 -1.14 5.32
C SER A 43 5.48 -0.37 5.11
N ASN A 44 5.36 0.92 4.78
CA ASN A 44 6.51 1.79 4.51
C ASN A 44 7.52 1.80 5.67
N ALA A 45 7.03 1.81 6.89
CA ALA A 45 7.88 1.79 8.08
C ALA A 45 8.70 0.51 8.23
N PHE A 46 8.23 -0.61 7.67
CA PHE A 46 8.94 -1.87 7.68
C PHE A 46 9.93 -1.98 6.51
N LEU A 47 9.49 -1.62 5.30
CA LEU A 47 10.32 -1.69 4.09
C LEU A 47 11.48 -0.69 4.09
N LEU A 48 11.36 0.41 4.85
CA LEU A 48 12.43 1.39 5.07
C LEU A 48 13.36 1.02 6.23
N SER A 49 13.15 -0.11 6.91
CA SER A 49 14.05 -0.54 7.97
C SER A 49 15.44 -0.81 7.39
N SER A 50 16.48 -0.40 8.14
CA SER A 50 17.89 -0.63 7.79
C SER A 50 18.19 -2.11 7.57
N ASP A 51 17.45 -2.98 8.25
CA ASP A 51 17.61 -4.42 8.18
C ASP A 51 17.22 -4.97 6.80
N LEU A 52 16.12 -4.49 6.24
CA LEU A 52 15.68 -4.91 4.89
C LEU A 52 16.61 -4.38 3.80
N ALA A 53 17.03 -3.12 3.92
CA ALA A 53 18.00 -2.53 3.00
C ALA A 53 19.31 -3.34 2.98
N THR A 54 19.73 -3.86 4.13
CA THR A 54 20.94 -4.68 4.25
C THR A 54 20.75 -6.08 3.66
N LEU A 55 19.60 -6.72 3.91
CA LEU A 55 19.32 -8.09 3.46
C LEU A 55 19.18 -8.22 1.95
N PHE A 56 18.70 -7.16 1.28
CA PHE A 56 18.48 -7.14 -0.17
C PHE A 56 19.40 -6.18 -0.93
N THR A 57 20.49 -5.71 -0.30
CA THR A 57 21.40 -4.72 -0.90
C THR A 57 21.82 -5.09 -2.32
N GLY A 58 21.59 -4.17 -3.25
CA GLY A 58 21.97 -4.31 -4.66
C GLY A 58 21.12 -5.28 -5.49
N ARG A 59 20.03 -5.82 -4.91
CA ARG A 59 19.16 -6.80 -5.57
C ARG A 59 17.71 -6.34 -5.72
N THR A 60 17.39 -5.16 -5.19
CA THR A 60 16.03 -4.62 -5.22
C THR A 60 15.98 -3.23 -5.82
N MET A 61 14.85 -2.93 -6.42
CA MET A 61 14.47 -1.59 -6.85
C MET A 61 13.19 -1.20 -6.11
N GLU A 62 13.22 -0.04 -5.46
CA GLU A 62 12.04 0.50 -4.78
C GLU A 62 11.08 1.12 -5.80
N ILE A 63 9.81 0.75 -5.72
CA ILE A 63 8.72 1.38 -6.46
C ILE A 63 7.80 2.06 -5.45
N LYS A 64 7.80 3.40 -5.44
CA LYS A 64 6.93 4.19 -4.57
C LYS A 64 5.57 4.38 -5.20
N VAL A 65 4.54 3.89 -4.53
CA VAL A 65 3.14 4.10 -4.94
C VAL A 65 2.49 5.10 -3.99
N TYR A 66 2.06 6.22 -4.55
CA TYR A 66 1.40 7.29 -3.80
C TYR A 66 -0.12 7.24 -4.02
N PRO A 67 -0.91 7.80 -3.10
CA PRO A 67 -2.29 8.13 -3.38
C PRO A 67 -2.42 9.00 -4.64
N PHE A 68 -3.57 8.98 -5.29
CA PHE A 68 -3.79 9.83 -6.47
C PHE A 68 -3.63 11.30 -6.13
N SER A 69 -2.86 12.00 -6.94
CA SER A 69 -2.80 13.45 -6.95
C SER A 69 -4.13 14.04 -7.44
N PHE A 70 -4.37 15.33 -7.16
CA PHE A 70 -5.55 16.02 -7.69
C PHE A 70 -5.64 15.96 -9.23
N LYS A 71 -4.50 16.02 -9.91
CA LYS A 71 -4.46 15.87 -11.37
C LYS A 71 -4.94 14.50 -11.84
N GLU A 72 -4.56 13.44 -11.15
CA GLU A 72 -5.02 12.08 -11.44
C GLU A 72 -6.50 11.91 -11.10
N TYR A 73 -6.97 12.53 -10.02
CA TYR A 73 -8.39 12.62 -9.68
C TYR A 73 -9.21 13.26 -10.80
N LEU A 74 -8.78 14.44 -11.29
CA LEU A 74 -9.45 15.11 -12.42
C LEU A 74 -9.48 14.22 -13.67
N THR A 75 -8.39 13.53 -13.95
CA THR A 75 -8.29 12.62 -15.09
C THR A 75 -9.25 11.43 -14.95
N TYR A 76 -9.31 10.83 -13.75
CA TYR A 76 -10.18 9.70 -13.46
C TYR A 76 -11.64 10.04 -13.66
N TYR A 77 -12.08 11.18 -13.13
CA TYR A 77 -13.48 11.64 -13.25
C TYR A 77 -13.76 12.42 -14.54
N LYS A 78 -12.75 12.62 -15.40
CA LYS A 78 -12.86 13.36 -16.67
C LYS A 78 -13.38 14.81 -16.48
N ILE A 79 -12.94 15.46 -15.41
CA ILE A 79 -13.29 16.82 -15.05
C ILE A 79 -12.43 17.78 -15.88
N THR A 80 -13.07 18.65 -16.64
CA THR A 80 -12.41 19.64 -17.52
C THR A 80 -12.67 21.08 -17.11
N ASP A 81 -13.62 21.32 -16.20
CA ASP A 81 -13.98 22.63 -15.62
C ASP A 81 -14.48 22.46 -14.18
N GLY A 82 -14.78 23.55 -13.48
CA GLY A 82 -15.28 23.49 -12.10
C GLY A 82 -14.21 22.94 -11.11
N TYR A 83 -12.97 23.35 -11.28
CA TYR A 83 -11.85 22.81 -10.50
C TYR A 83 -11.95 23.08 -9.00
N ASP A 84 -12.56 24.17 -8.58
CA ASP A 84 -12.72 24.52 -7.17
C ASP A 84 -13.65 23.52 -6.46
N ASP A 85 -14.82 23.24 -7.06
CA ASP A 85 -15.74 22.22 -6.53
C ASP A 85 -15.11 20.82 -6.54
N ALA A 86 -14.37 20.51 -7.60
CA ALA A 86 -13.65 19.24 -7.72
C ALA A 86 -12.56 19.11 -6.66
N PHE A 87 -11.87 20.20 -6.33
CA PHE A 87 -10.85 20.21 -5.29
C PHE A 87 -11.46 20.01 -3.90
N ASP A 88 -12.59 20.66 -3.62
CA ASP A 88 -13.33 20.49 -2.37
C ASP A 88 -13.77 19.02 -2.17
N GLN A 89 -14.19 18.36 -3.24
CA GLN A 89 -14.52 16.93 -3.20
C GLN A 89 -13.27 16.06 -3.02
N TYR A 90 -12.20 16.36 -3.73
CA TYR A 90 -10.93 15.66 -3.57
C TYR A 90 -10.38 15.75 -2.15
N VAL A 91 -10.49 16.92 -1.51
CA VAL A 91 -10.05 17.10 -0.11
C VAL A 91 -10.86 16.22 0.85
N LYS A 92 -12.16 16.04 0.61
CA LYS A 92 -13.05 15.21 1.44
C LYS A 92 -12.81 13.71 1.26
N THR A 93 -12.53 13.26 0.04
CA THR A 93 -12.40 11.83 -0.30
C THR A 93 -10.96 11.38 -0.38
N GLY A 94 -10.02 12.31 -0.45
CA GLY A 94 -8.59 12.04 -0.58
C GLY A 94 -8.19 11.37 -1.89
N GLY A 95 -6.93 10.99 -1.98
CA GLY A 95 -6.34 10.35 -3.15
C GLY A 95 -6.38 8.81 -3.11
N MET A 96 -7.20 8.20 -2.27
CA MET A 96 -7.27 6.75 -2.12
C MET A 96 -8.10 6.12 -3.25
N PRO A 97 -7.49 5.38 -4.21
CA PRO A 97 -8.21 4.86 -5.39
C PRO A 97 -9.39 3.96 -5.02
N GLY A 98 -9.28 3.22 -3.91
CA GLY A 98 -10.36 2.37 -3.42
C GLY A 98 -11.64 3.13 -3.07
N ALA A 99 -11.56 4.42 -2.72
CA ALA A 99 -12.73 5.25 -2.49
C ALA A 99 -13.52 5.49 -3.79
N TYR A 100 -12.83 5.61 -4.91
CA TYR A 100 -13.45 6.02 -6.19
C TYR A 100 -14.32 4.95 -6.85
N VAL A 101 -14.22 3.69 -6.41
CA VAL A 101 -15.13 2.63 -6.87
C VAL A 101 -16.56 2.78 -6.33
N TYR A 102 -16.74 3.58 -5.27
CA TYR A 102 -18.06 3.87 -4.70
C TYR A 102 -18.72 5.04 -5.40
N LYS A 103 -20.01 4.90 -5.70
CA LYS A 103 -20.77 5.88 -6.48
C LYS A 103 -21.32 7.06 -5.65
N THR A 104 -21.31 6.96 -4.33
CA THR A 104 -21.86 7.99 -3.45
C THR A 104 -20.79 8.55 -2.55
N GLU A 105 -20.79 9.86 -2.32
CA GLU A 105 -19.83 10.56 -1.46
C GLU A 105 -19.76 9.97 -0.04
N ASN A 106 -20.93 9.67 0.53
CA ASN A 106 -20.98 9.09 1.87
C ASN A 106 -20.21 7.76 1.96
N ARG A 107 -20.35 6.89 0.94
CA ARG A 107 -19.60 5.62 0.92
C ARG A 107 -18.12 5.81 0.66
N GLN A 108 -17.74 6.81 -0.13
CA GLN A 108 -16.34 7.17 -0.32
C GLN A 108 -15.72 7.64 0.99
N TYR A 109 -16.42 8.51 1.71
CA TYR A 109 -16.00 8.99 3.02
C TYR A 109 -15.91 7.85 4.05
N ASP A 110 -16.92 6.99 4.12
CA ASP A 110 -16.91 5.82 5.01
C ASP A 110 -15.71 4.91 4.73
N TYR A 111 -15.41 4.66 3.46
CA TYR A 111 -14.24 3.87 3.08
C TYR A 111 -12.93 4.52 3.57
N VAL A 112 -12.75 5.82 3.34
CA VAL A 112 -11.54 6.53 3.78
C VAL A 112 -11.41 6.50 5.30
N ARG A 113 -12.51 6.71 6.02
CA ARG A 113 -12.55 6.62 7.50
C ARG A 113 -12.17 5.23 7.99
N ASP A 114 -12.68 4.17 7.34
CA ASP A 114 -12.39 2.79 7.73
C ASP A 114 -10.92 2.42 7.46
N VAL A 115 -10.35 2.88 6.33
CA VAL A 115 -8.93 2.73 6.02
C VAL A 115 -8.08 3.47 7.06
N TYR A 116 -8.43 4.72 7.38
CA TYR A 116 -7.75 5.52 8.39
C TYR A 116 -7.77 4.81 9.76
N SER A 117 -8.94 4.35 10.19
CA SER A 117 -9.09 3.63 11.46
C SER A 117 -8.25 2.34 11.49
N THR A 118 -8.20 1.61 10.38
CA THR A 118 -7.38 0.40 10.26
C THR A 118 -5.89 0.71 10.36
N ILE A 119 -5.41 1.75 9.66
CA ILE A 119 -4.01 2.17 9.71
C ILE A 119 -3.64 2.61 11.14
N ILE A 120 -4.48 3.44 11.78
CA ILE A 120 -4.25 3.92 13.15
C ILE A 120 -4.16 2.73 14.12
N ILE A 121 -5.13 1.82 14.07
CA ILE A 121 -5.20 0.71 15.02
C ILE A 121 -4.05 -0.27 14.78
N ARG A 122 -3.87 -0.71 13.55
CA ARG A 122 -2.89 -1.74 13.21
C ARG A 122 -1.46 -1.22 13.28
N ASP A 123 -1.18 -0.12 12.58
CA ASP A 123 0.20 0.28 12.34
C ASP A 123 0.77 1.17 13.44
N LEU A 124 -0.04 2.02 14.07
CA LEU A 124 0.43 2.92 15.10
C LEU A 124 0.26 2.35 16.51
N VAL A 125 -0.94 1.88 16.83
CA VAL A 125 -1.23 1.40 18.19
C VAL A 125 -0.45 0.13 18.52
N GLU A 126 -0.38 -0.82 17.58
CA GLU A 126 0.36 -2.07 17.79
C GLU A 126 1.87 -1.84 17.76
N LYS A 127 2.37 -1.10 16.76
CA LYS A 127 3.80 -0.82 16.61
C LYS A 127 4.40 -0.08 17.79
N TYR A 128 3.69 0.92 18.30
CA TYR A 128 4.16 1.75 19.42
C TYR A 128 3.63 1.30 20.79
N LYS A 129 2.89 0.18 20.84
CA LYS A 129 2.29 -0.39 22.07
C LYS A 129 1.52 0.68 22.87
N ILE A 130 0.75 1.49 22.17
CA ILE A 130 -0.02 2.59 22.78
C ILE A 130 -1.09 2.01 23.69
N ARG A 131 -1.02 2.34 24.99
CA ARG A 131 -1.92 1.77 26.01
C ARG A 131 -3.32 2.36 25.97
N ASN A 132 -3.47 3.62 25.58
CA ASN A 132 -4.77 4.31 25.55
C ASN A 132 -5.24 4.53 24.10
N LYS A 133 -5.93 3.54 23.55
CA LYS A 133 -6.45 3.57 22.18
C LYS A 133 -7.48 4.68 21.95
N LEU A 134 -8.30 4.99 22.98
CA LEU A 134 -9.40 5.96 22.90
C LEU A 134 -8.92 7.40 22.73
N GLU A 135 -7.83 7.77 23.35
CA GLU A 135 -7.28 9.13 23.19
C GLU A 135 -6.68 9.35 21.80
N PHE A 136 -6.20 8.30 21.18
CA PHE A 136 -5.57 8.37 19.86
C PHE A 136 -6.59 8.42 18.71
N THR A 137 -7.81 7.95 18.92
CA THR A 137 -8.88 7.95 17.90
C THR A 137 -9.78 9.18 17.97
N ASN A 138 -9.61 10.04 18.97
CA ASN A 138 -10.41 11.26 19.19
C ASN A 138 -9.71 12.53 18.66
N ILE A 139 -8.72 12.40 17.79
CA ILE A 139 -8.11 13.48 17.04
C ILE A 139 -8.79 13.53 15.66
#